data_ef975f3c620d098fd33688390af78dbe
#
_entry.id   ef975f3c620d098fd33688390af78dbe
#
_cell.length_a   1.000
_cell.length_b   1.000
_cell.length_c   1.000
_cell.angle_alpha   90.00
_cell.angle_beta   90.00
_cell.angle_gamma   90.00
#
_symmetry.space_group_name_H-M   'P 1'
#
loop_
_entity.id
_entity.type
_entity.pdbx_description
1 polymer ?
#
loop_
_entity_poly.entity_id
_entity_poly.type
_entity_poly.pdbx_seq_one_letter_code
_entity_poly.pdbx_strand_id
1 'polypeptide(L)'
;PKWREEAAQRMPKFHMWFATLQASRDAQVAAAVALGAGDTSEAQARALISASSDVLSEHLDGTLAHTVNDPAIFRKLAAYWEAAFFQDMKRLHVEPPSMLTRVSEYVPEIVQFIERIIENGFAYVDDAASESKNVWFATSHFDGGACGAEHHTYAKLAPWSKGNSELLEEGEGSLAAKGKRHAADFALWKRAK
;
A
#
# COMPACT_ATOMS: atom_id res chain seq x y z
N PRO A 1 1.27 -34.14 -9.52
CA PRO A 1 1.95 -34.00 -10.82
C PRO A 1 3.25 -33.22 -10.61
N LYS A 2 4.32 -33.58 -11.29
CA LYS A 2 5.67 -32.97 -11.18
C LYS A 2 5.69 -31.44 -11.28
N TRP A 3 4.83 -30.86 -12.12
CA TRP A 3 4.71 -29.42 -12.26
C TRP A 3 4.32 -28.67 -10.96
N ARG A 4 3.57 -29.33 -10.05
CA ARG A 4 3.20 -28.71 -8.75
C ARG A 4 4.40 -28.58 -7.84
N GLU A 5 5.27 -29.57 -7.83
CA GLU A 5 6.49 -29.56 -7.03
C GLU A 5 7.47 -28.50 -7.57
N GLU A 6 7.59 -28.42 -8.89
CA GLU A 6 8.40 -27.40 -9.55
C GLU A 6 7.86 -25.96 -9.31
N ALA A 7 6.54 -25.79 -9.37
CA ALA A 7 5.91 -24.49 -9.08
C ALA A 7 6.07 -24.10 -7.59
N ALA A 8 5.95 -25.06 -6.66
CA ALA A 8 6.14 -24.80 -5.23
C ALA A 8 7.58 -24.40 -4.88
N GLN A 9 8.57 -24.95 -5.61
CA GLN A 9 9.98 -24.54 -5.44
C GLN A 9 10.26 -23.11 -5.92
N ARG A 10 9.58 -22.67 -6.99
CA ARG A 10 9.78 -21.34 -7.58
C ARG A 10 8.96 -20.25 -6.91
N MET A 11 7.83 -20.59 -6.31
CA MET A 11 6.87 -19.65 -5.72
C MET A 11 6.55 -20.06 -4.27
N PRO A 12 7.13 -19.43 -3.27
CA PRO A 12 6.94 -19.78 -1.85
C PRO A 12 5.47 -19.84 -1.40
N LYS A 13 4.60 -19.04 -2.00
CA LYS A 13 3.16 -18.98 -1.70
C LYS A 13 2.29 -19.87 -2.59
N PHE A 14 2.88 -20.71 -3.45
CA PHE A 14 2.15 -21.52 -4.42
C PHE A 14 1.06 -22.39 -3.78
N HIS A 15 1.39 -23.09 -2.69
CA HIS A 15 0.42 -23.97 -2.01
C HIS A 15 -0.79 -23.21 -1.48
N MET A 16 -0.56 -22.02 -0.94
CA MET A 16 -1.63 -21.15 -0.44
C MET A 16 -2.54 -20.71 -1.59
N TRP A 17 -1.97 -20.16 -2.66
CA TRP A 17 -2.74 -19.70 -3.82
C TRP A 17 -3.48 -20.84 -4.51
N PHE A 18 -2.84 -22.01 -4.61
CA PHE A 18 -3.46 -23.18 -5.22
C PHE A 18 -4.64 -23.71 -4.38
N ALA A 19 -4.52 -23.71 -3.06
CA ALA A 19 -5.61 -24.07 -2.16
C ALA A 19 -6.79 -23.10 -2.28
N THR A 20 -6.53 -21.78 -2.34
CA THR A 20 -7.55 -20.75 -2.54
C THR A 20 -8.27 -20.92 -3.88
N LEU A 21 -7.54 -21.21 -4.95
CA LEU A 21 -8.11 -21.47 -6.28
C LEU A 21 -9.00 -22.73 -6.27
N GLN A 22 -8.56 -23.81 -5.58
CA GLN A 22 -9.37 -25.01 -5.45
C GLN A 22 -10.66 -24.74 -4.68
N ALA A 23 -10.59 -24.04 -3.55
CA ALA A 23 -11.76 -23.68 -2.76
C ALA A 23 -12.77 -22.84 -3.57
N SER A 24 -12.28 -21.89 -4.35
CA SER A 24 -13.11 -21.09 -5.26
C SER A 24 -13.82 -21.96 -6.33
N ARG A 25 -13.06 -22.88 -6.95
CA ARG A 25 -13.62 -23.83 -7.92
C ARG A 25 -14.69 -24.71 -7.31
N ASP A 26 -14.43 -25.28 -6.14
CA ASP A 26 -15.37 -26.18 -5.46
C ASP A 26 -16.66 -25.42 -5.07
N ALA A 27 -16.54 -24.17 -4.64
CA ALA A 27 -17.69 -23.31 -4.39
C ALA A 27 -18.48 -22.99 -5.67
N GLN A 28 -17.82 -22.78 -6.80
CA GLN A 28 -18.48 -22.59 -8.09
C GLN A 28 -19.27 -23.82 -8.53
N VAL A 29 -18.69 -25.01 -8.36
CA VAL A 29 -19.37 -26.28 -8.66
C VAL A 29 -20.58 -26.47 -7.75
N ALA A 30 -20.43 -26.23 -6.44
CA ALA A 30 -21.54 -26.29 -5.49
C ALA A 30 -22.66 -25.32 -5.82
N ALA A 31 -22.32 -24.08 -6.17
CA ALA A 31 -23.29 -23.05 -6.58
C ALA A 31 -24.02 -23.43 -7.87
N ALA A 32 -23.32 -24.01 -8.85
CA ALA A 32 -23.93 -24.48 -10.09
C ALA A 32 -24.94 -25.62 -9.84
N VAL A 33 -24.61 -26.57 -8.95
CA VAL A 33 -25.52 -27.65 -8.54
C VAL A 33 -26.74 -27.10 -7.81
N ALA A 34 -26.54 -26.17 -6.86
CA ALA A 34 -27.64 -25.53 -6.13
C ALA A 34 -28.59 -24.74 -7.06
N LEU A 35 -28.01 -24.00 -8.02
CA LEU A 35 -28.77 -23.26 -9.03
C LEU A 35 -29.59 -24.23 -9.92
N GLY A 36 -29.00 -25.36 -10.32
CA GLY A 36 -29.69 -26.41 -11.09
C GLY A 36 -30.84 -27.05 -10.31
N ALA A 37 -30.76 -27.06 -8.97
CA ALA A 37 -31.81 -27.51 -8.07
C ALA A 37 -32.86 -26.40 -7.75
N GLY A 38 -32.71 -25.19 -8.30
CA GLY A 38 -33.61 -24.06 -8.09
C GLY A 38 -33.30 -23.21 -6.86
N ASP A 39 -32.21 -23.46 -6.16
CA ASP A 39 -31.74 -22.63 -5.05
C ASP A 39 -31.03 -21.36 -5.54
N THR A 40 -31.74 -20.24 -5.49
CA THR A 40 -31.25 -18.89 -5.83
C THR A 40 -31.10 -18.03 -4.58
N SER A 41 -30.88 -18.63 -3.41
CA SER A 41 -30.81 -17.92 -2.13
C SER A 41 -29.61 -16.97 -2.05
N GLU A 42 -29.79 -15.87 -1.34
CA GLU A 42 -28.72 -14.92 -1.04
C GLU A 42 -27.56 -15.60 -0.27
N ALA A 43 -27.85 -16.61 0.53
CA ALA A 43 -26.84 -17.38 1.25
C ALA A 43 -25.88 -18.09 0.30
N GLN A 44 -26.38 -18.71 -0.78
CA GLN A 44 -25.56 -19.34 -1.80
C GLN A 44 -24.69 -18.32 -2.55
N ALA A 45 -25.26 -17.18 -2.92
CA ALA A 45 -24.52 -16.10 -3.57
C ALA A 45 -23.39 -15.55 -2.67
N ARG A 46 -23.68 -15.35 -1.38
CA ARG A 46 -22.66 -14.90 -0.41
C ARG A 46 -21.55 -15.92 -0.21
N ALA A 47 -21.89 -17.21 -0.12
CA ALA A 47 -20.91 -18.28 0.02
C ALA A 47 -19.96 -18.34 -1.19
N LEU A 48 -20.51 -18.24 -2.40
CA LEU A 48 -19.73 -18.21 -3.64
C LEU A 48 -18.80 -17.00 -3.70
N ILE A 49 -19.31 -15.80 -3.41
CA ILE A 49 -18.52 -14.56 -3.39
C ILE A 49 -17.39 -14.66 -2.36
N SER A 50 -17.69 -15.12 -1.14
CA SER A 50 -16.72 -15.26 -0.07
C SER A 50 -15.58 -16.23 -0.44
N ALA A 51 -15.92 -17.38 -1.02
CA ALA A 51 -14.92 -18.37 -1.43
C ALA A 51 -14.10 -17.95 -2.66
N SER A 52 -14.60 -17.01 -3.46
CA SER A 52 -13.96 -16.55 -4.70
C SER A 52 -13.29 -15.18 -4.54
N SER A 53 -13.45 -14.50 -3.40
CA SER A 53 -12.99 -13.12 -3.20
C SER A 53 -11.50 -12.94 -3.48
N ASP A 54 -10.66 -13.81 -2.93
CA ASP A 54 -9.21 -13.71 -3.08
C ASP A 54 -8.73 -13.94 -4.53
N VAL A 55 -9.43 -14.82 -5.26
CA VAL A 55 -9.11 -15.11 -6.67
C VAL A 55 -9.55 -13.99 -7.57
N LEU A 56 -10.70 -13.38 -7.28
CA LEU A 56 -11.28 -12.32 -8.09
C LEU A 56 -10.73 -10.94 -7.77
N SER A 57 -10.25 -10.72 -6.54
CA SER A 57 -9.82 -9.40 -6.08
C SER A 57 -8.73 -8.79 -6.97
N GLU A 58 -7.73 -9.56 -7.38
CA GLU A 58 -6.66 -9.07 -8.26
C GLU A 58 -7.19 -8.66 -9.64
N HIS A 59 -8.08 -9.47 -10.22
CA HIS A 59 -8.70 -9.16 -11.50
C HIS A 59 -9.62 -7.93 -11.42
N LEU A 60 -10.43 -7.85 -10.36
CA LEU A 60 -11.34 -6.73 -10.11
C LEU A 60 -10.56 -5.45 -9.80
N ASP A 61 -9.46 -5.54 -9.06
CA ASP A 61 -8.58 -4.40 -8.79
C ASP A 61 -8.00 -3.83 -10.09
N GLY A 62 -7.48 -4.70 -10.96
CA GLY A 62 -6.96 -4.29 -12.26
C GLY A 62 -7.99 -3.62 -13.19
N THR A 63 -9.28 -3.98 -13.05
CA THR A 63 -10.34 -3.49 -13.96
C THR A 63 -11.21 -2.39 -13.35
N LEU A 64 -11.52 -2.45 -12.05
CA LEU A 64 -12.52 -1.62 -11.38
C LEU A 64 -11.97 -0.74 -10.26
N ALA A 65 -10.69 -0.87 -9.88
CA ALA A 65 -10.13 -0.08 -8.77
C ALA A 65 -10.34 1.44 -8.94
N HIS A 66 -10.26 1.92 -10.20
CA HIS A 66 -10.46 3.33 -10.52
C HIS A 66 -11.89 3.85 -10.23
N THR A 67 -12.86 2.96 -10.07
CA THR A 67 -14.26 3.31 -9.74
C THR A 67 -14.49 3.46 -8.23
N VAL A 68 -13.56 2.98 -7.39
CA VAL A 68 -13.68 2.99 -5.94
C VAL A 68 -12.96 4.22 -5.40
N ASN A 69 -13.71 5.31 -5.21
CA ASN A 69 -13.19 6.60 -4.77
C ASN A 69 -13.75 7.04 -3.39
N ASP A 70 -14.51 6.18 -2.70
CA ASP A 70 -15.08 6.51 -1.39
C ASP A 70 -14.06 6.28 -0.27
N PRO A 71 -13.56 7.35 0.39
CA PRO A 71 -12.62 7.23 1.50
C PRO A 71 -13.13 6.39 2.67
N ALA A 72 -14.45 6.28 2.84
CA ALA A 72 -15.06 5.50 3.91
C ALA A 72 -14.81 3.99 3.74
N ILE A 73 -14.71 3.50 2.50
CA ILE A 73 -14.39 2.10 2.21
C ILE A 73 -12.96 1.78 2.68
N PHE A 74 -11.99 2.63 2.32
CA PHE A 74 -10.59 2.46 2.73
C PHE A 74 -10.44 2.55 4.26
N ARG A 75 -11.18 3.48 4.88
CA ARG A 75 -11.16 3.62 6.34
C ARG A 75 -11.71 2.38 7.06
N LYS A 76 -12.79 1.79 6.56
CA LYS A 76 -13.34 0.54 7.12
C LYS A 76 -12.37 -0.63 7.02
N LEU A 77 -11.68 -0.76 5.89
CA LEU A 77 -10.68 -1.81 5.68
C LEU A 77 -9.51 -1.63 6.66
N ALA A 78 -8.98 -0.41 6.76
CA ALA A 78 -7.90 -0.10 7.69
C ALA A 78 -8.29 -0.36 9.15
N ALA A 79 -9.49 0.05 9.57
CA ALA A 79 -10.01 -0.18 10.93
C ALA A 79 -10.19 -1.67 11.26
N TYR A 80 -10.61 -2.47 10.28
CA TYR A 80 -10.73 -3.92 10.45
C TYR A 80 -9.37 -4.56 10.75
N TRP A 81 -8.37 -4.24 9.94
CA TRP A 81 -7.02 -4.80 10.13
C TRP A 81 -6.32 -4.26 11.37
N GLU A 82 -6.55 -3.00 11.74
CA GLU A 82 -6.08 -2.42 13.00
C GLU A 82 -6.63 -3.21 14.20
N ALA A 83 -7.94 -3.49 14.20
CA ALA A 83 -8.55 -4.27 15.27
C ALA A 83 -7.97 -5.70 15.35
N ALA A 84 -7.78 -6.36 14.22
CA ALA A 84 -7.17 -7.68 14.15
C ALA A 84 -5.73 -7.67 14.68
N PHE A 85 -4.92 -6.67 14.26
CA PHE A 85 -3.56 -6.48 14.75
C PHE A 85 -3.50 -6.33 16.27
N PHE A 86 -4.35 -5.48 16.86
CA PHE A 86 -4.36 -5.31 18.31
C PHE A 86 -4.84 -6.54 19.06
N GLN A 87 -5.72 -7.35 18.48
CA GLN A 87 -6.06 -8.66 19.07
C GLN A 87 -4.86 -9.60 19.10
N ASP A 88 -4.07 -9.64 18.05
CA ASP A 88 -2.87 -10.48 18.00
C ASP A 88 -1.79 -9.98 18.95
N MET A 89 -1.58 -8.66 19.05
CA MET A 89 -0.68 -8.06 20.02
C MET A 89 -1.09 -8.42 21.45
N LYS A 90 -2.38 -8.36 21.76
CA LYS A 90 -2.91 -8.78 23.08
C LYS A 90 -2.64 -10.25 23.37
N ARG A 91 -2.79 -11.14 22.37
CA ARG A 91 -2.44 -12.57 22.52
C ARG A 91 -0.96 -12.80 22.79
N LEU A 92 -0.11 -11.95 22.21
CA LEU A 92 1.34 -11.96 22.43
C LEU A 92 1.77 -11.24 23.73
N HIS A 93 0.82 -10.76 24.54
CA HIS A 93 1.08 -9.98 25.74
C HIS A 93 1.90 -8.71 25.50
N VAL A 94 1.76 -8.10 24.31
CA VAL A 94 2.34 -6.79 24.00
C VAL A 94 1.40 -5.70 24.53
N GLU A 95 1.94 -4.81 25.36
CA GLU A 95 1.19 -3.68 25.89
C GLU A 95 0.76 -2.72 24.77
N PRO A 96 -0.46 -2.17 24.83
CA PRO A 96 -0.90 -1.20 23.85
C PRO A 96 -0.08 0.10 23.94
N PRO A 97 0.08 0.85 22.85
CA PRO A 97 0.75 2.14 22.89
C PRO A 97 -0.03 3.13 23.74
N SER A 98 0.68 4.00 24.47
CA SER A 98 0.07 5.07 25.29
C SER A 98 -0.71 6.08 24.43
N MET A 99 -0.34 6.25 23.17
CA MET A 99 -1.01 7.11 22.21
C MET A 99 -1.00 6.45 20.85
N LEU A 100 -2.16 6.42 20.20
CA LEU A 100 -2.33 5.92 18.83
C LEU A 100 -2.68 7.09 17.91
N THR A 101 -1.81 7.35 16.93
CA THR A 101 -2.03 8.37 15.91
C THR A 101 -2.32 7.71 14.57
N ARG A 102 -3.30 8.22 13.84
CA ARG A 102 -3.64 7.73 12.49
C ARG A 102 -3.47 8.86 11.50
N VAL A 103 -2.74 8.60 10.42
CA VAL A 103 -2.46 9.60 9.38
C VAL A 103 -3.75 10.27 8.88
N SER A 104 -4.83 9.49 8.72
CA SER A 104 -6.13 10.02 8.29
C SER A 104 -6.79 11.03 9.24
N GLU A 105 -6.35 11.08 10.49
CA GLU A 105 -6.85 12.00 11.52
C GLU A 105 -6.03 13.30 11.60
N TYR A 106 -4.83 13.33 10.97
CA TYR A 106 -3.87 14.44 11.02
C TYR A 106 -3.57 15.05 9.64
N VAL A 107 -4.43 14.83 8.66
CA VAL A 107 -4.22 15.34 7.29
C VAL A 107 -4.00 16.85 7.24
N PRO A 108 -4.78 17.70 7.94
CA PRO A 108 -4.55 19.13 7.92
C PRO A 108 -3.18 19.54 8.47
N GLU A 109 -2.73 18.91 9.55
CA GLU A 109 -1.45 19.18 10.18
C GLU A 109 -0.29 18.71 9.29
N ILE A 110 -0.47 17.56 8.61
CA ILE A 110 0.51 17.05 7.65
C ILE A 110 0.65 18.02 6.47
N VAL A 111 -0.45 18.55 5.93
CA VAL A 111 -0.42 19.54 4.86
C VAL A 111 0.35 20.78 5.28
N GLN A 112 0.03 21.37 6.44
CA GLN A 112 0.74 22.52 6.98
C GLN A 112 2.24 22.26 7.18
N PHE A 113 2.59 21.06 7.64
CA PHE A 113 3.98 20.67 7.81
C PHE A 113 4.72 20.57 6.47
N ILE A 114 4.10 19.99 5.45
CA ILE A 114 4.67 19.90 4.09
C ILE A 114 4.82 21.30 3.47
N GLU A 115 3.82 22.17 3.62
CA GLU A 115 3.88 23.55 3.17
C GLU A 115 5.08 24.29 3.80
N ARG A 116 5.32 24.07 5.10
CA ARG A 116 6.48 24.63 5.79
C ARG A 116 7.81 24.10 5.21
N ILE A 117 7.87 22.82 4.83
CA ILE A 117 9.08 22.25 4.20
C ILE A 117 9.30 22.90 2.83
N ILE A 118 8.24 23.14 2.05
CA ILE A 118 8.33 23.83 0.75
C ILE A 118 8.80 25.28 0.95
N GLU A 119 8.22 26.02 1.88
CA GLU A 119 8.61 27.39 2.22
C GLU A 119 10.09 27.49 2.61
N ASN A 120 10.59 26.50 3.34
CA ASN A 120 12.00 26.41 3.72
C ASN A 120 12.93 25.99 2.56
N GLY A 121 12.40 25.70 1.35
CA GLY A 121 13.18 25.31 0.18
C GLY A 121 13.64 23.87 0.15
N PHE A 122 13.16 23.02 1.07
CA PHE A 122 13.56 21.60 1.14
C PHE A 122 12.60 20.64 0.45
N ALA A 123 11.55 21.17 -0.16
CA ALA A 123 10.65 20.39 -1.01
C ALA A 123 10.20 21.17 -2.23
N TYR A 124 9.75 20.45 -3.25
CA TYR A 124 9.24 21.03 -4.49
C TYR A 124 8.05 20.23 -5.03
N VAL A 125 7.20 20.89 -5.78
CA VAL A 125 6.10 20.25 -6.50
C VAL A 125 6.61 19.82 -7.88
N ASP A 126 6.10 18.74 -8.44
CA ASP A 126 6.35 18.33 -9.82
C ASP A 126 6.18 19.52 -10.77
N ASP A 127 6.95 19.53 -11.86
CA ASP A 127 6.85 20.57 -12.88
C ASP A 127 5.42 20.68 -13.41
N ALA A 128 5.04 21.91 -13.79
CA ALA A 128 3.67 22.25 -14.23
C ALA A 128 3.14 21.37 -15.39
N ALA A 129 4.03 20.76 -16.17
CA ALA A 129 3.71 19.83 -17.24
C ALA A 129 3.41 18.39 -16.76
N SER A 130 3.67 18.06 -15.49
CA SER A 130 3.38 16.75 -14.91
C SER A 130 1.92 16.69 -14.47
N GLU A 131 1.19 15.69 -14.95
CA GLU A 131 -0.17 15.42 -14.48
C GLU A 131 -0.22 14.96 -13.02
N SER A 132 0.90 14.46 -12.48
CA SER A 132 0.97 13.85 -11.15
C SER A 132 0.91 14.85 -10.00
N LYS A 133 1.52 16.05 -10.14
CA LYS A 133 1.59 17.09 -9.09
C LYS A 133 1.92 16.55 -7.70
N ASN A 134 2.92 15.66 -7.63
CA ASN A 134 3.43 15.16 -6.37
C ASN A 134 4.34 16.21 -5.71
N VAL A 135 4.52 16.10 -4.39
CA VAL A 135 5.49 16.90 -3.64
C VAL A 135 6.66 16.01 -3.26
N TRP A 136 7.86 16.46 -3.62
CA TRP A 136 9.12 15.74 -3.40
C TRP A 136 9.99 16.45 -2.38
N PHE A 137 10.64 15.70 -1.51
CA PHE A 137 11.69 16.22 -0.64
C PHE A 137 13.02 16.30 -1.39
N ALA A 138 13.65 17.48 -1.35
CA ALA A 138 14.92 17.75 -2.03
C ALA A 138 16.09 17.34 -1.15
N THR A 139 16.51 16.07 -1.21
CA THR A 139 17.54 15.51 -0.34
C THR A 139 18.89 16.18 -0.49
N SER A 140 19.29 16.51 -1.72
CA SER A 140 20.55 17.18 -2.00
C SER A 140 20.58 18.62 -1.47
N HIS A 141 19.46 19.35 -1.52
CA HIS A 141 19.35 20.69 -0.94
C HIS A 141 19.45 20.65 0.58
N PHE A 142 18.82 19.67 1.19
CA PHE A 142 18.87 19.49 2.64
C PHE A 142 20.28 19.13 3.12
N ASP A 143 20.96 18.19 2.44
CA ASP A 143 22.30 17.72 2.79
C ASP A 143 23.39 18.75 2.46
N GLY A 144 23.14 19.64 1.51
CA GLY A 144 24.12 20.64 1.03
C GLY A 144 24.07 22.00 1.71
N GLY A 145 23.12 22.24 2.62
CA GLY A 145 22.93 23.55 3.27
C GLY A 145 22.54 24.68 2.32
N ALA A 146 21.90 24.37 1.18
CA ALA A 146 21.64 25.29 0.08
C ALA A 146 20.72 26.47 0.43
N CYS A 147 19.98 26.40 1.53
CA CYS A 147 19.01 27.44 1.96
C CYS A 147 19.53 28.36 3.07
N GLY A 148 20.86 28.48 3.22
CA GLY A 148 21.46 29.39 4.20
C GLY A 148 21.31 28.97 5.67
N ALA A 149 20.72 27.83 5.93
CA ALA A 149 20.67 27.22 7.24
C ALA A 149 21.97 26.45 7.53
N GLU A 150 22.36 26.39 8.77
CA GLU A 150 23.49 25.58 9.25
C GLU A 150 23.35 24.14 8.73
N HIS A 151 24.49 23.54 8.41
CA HIS A 151 24.62 22.23 7.77
C HIS A 151 23.64 21.18 8.27
N HIS A 152 22.60 20.92 7.48
CA HIS A 152 21.76 19.76 7.66
C HIS A 152 22.47 18.52 7.10
N THR A 153 22.33 17.40 7.78
CA THR A 153 22.90 16.11 7.34
C THR A 153 21.74 15.14 7.08
N TYR A 154 21.59 14.74 5.82
CA TYR A 154 20.62 13.73 5.46
C TYR A 154 21.06 12.34 5.92
N ALA A 155 20.08 11.49 6.29
CA ALA A 155 20.29 10.12 6.78
C ALA A 155 21.15 10.02 8.06
N LYS A 156 21.08 11.02 8.94
CA LYS A 156 21.86 11.06 10.18
C LYS A 156 21.64 9.83 11.07
N LEU A 157 20.43 9.28 11.12
CA LEU A 157 20.08 8.08 11.89
C LEU A 157 20.37 6.77 11.16
N ALA A 158 20.57 6.81 9.84
CA ALA A 158 20.82 5.65 8.99
C ALA A 158 21.91 5.96 7.94
N PRO A 159 23.16 6.24 8.34
CA PRO A 159 24.22 6.67 7.41
C PRO A 159 24.49 5.67 6.29
N TRP A 160 24.26 4.39 6.54
CA TRP A 160 24.41 3.31 5.56
C TRP A 160 23.37 3.36 4.41
N SER A 161 22.28 4.08 4.56
CA SER A 161 21.26 4.22 3.52
C SER A 161 21.65 5.29 2.49
N LYS A 162 22.61 6.17 2.81
CA LYS A 162 23.03 7.27 1.92
C LYS A 162 23.73 6.71 0.69
N GLY A 163 23.15 6.96 -0.49
CA GLY A 163 23.68 6.47 -1.77
C GLY A 163 23.40 4.99 -2.08
N ASN A 164 22.61 4.31 -1.25
CA ASN A 164 22.21 2.94 -1.52
C ASN A 164 20.99 2.91 -2.45
N SER A 165 21.23 2.66 -3.76
CA SER A 165 20.19 2.63 -4.79
C SER A 165 19.17 1.52 -4.57
N GLU A 166 19.56 0.35 -4.04
CA GLU A 166 18.65 -0.77 -3.78
C GLU A 166 17.60 -0.40 -2.74
N LEU A 167 18.00 0.25 -1.65
CA LEU A 167 17.07 0.72 -0.62
C LEU A 167 16.14 1.83 -1.13
N LEU A 168 16.60 2.68 -2.04
CA LEU A 168 15.79 3.73 -2.66
C LEU A 168 14.71 3.15 -3.58
N GLU A 169 15.06 2.12 -4.36
CA GLU A 169 14.11 1.44 -5.25
C GLU A 169 13.07 0.62 -4.48
N GLU A 170 13.49 -0.08 -3.41
CA GLU A 170 12.60 -0.89 -2.58
C GLU A 170 11.52 -0.06 -1.88
N GLY A 171 11.84 1.15 -1.43
CA GLY A 171 10.92 2.03 -0.70
C GLY A 171 9.83 2.68 -1.54
N GLU A 172 9.98 2.79 -2.86
CA GLU A 172 9.09 3.60 -3.70
C GLU A 172 8.22 2.82 -4.69
N GLY A 173 8.50 1.55 -4.93
CA GLY A 173 7.76 0.70 -5.86
C GLY A 173 7.65 1.29 -7.27
N SER A 174 6.54 1.02 -7.96
CA SER A 174 6.31 1.43 -9.36
C SER A 174 6.19 2.94 -9.62
N LEU A 175 6.22 3.77 -8.57
CA LEU A 175 6.10 5.24 -8.66
C LEU A 175 7.47 5.94 -8.69
N ALA A 176 8.55 5.19 -8.70
CA ALA A 176 9.89 5.62 -8.38
C ALA A 176 10.54 6.66 -9.32
N ALA A 177 10.03 6.93 -10.52
CA ALA A 177 10.91 7.55 -11.50
C ALA A 177 10.42 8.84 -12.18
N LYS A 178 9.15 9.23 -12.10
CA LYS A 178 8.65 10.39 -12.86
C LYS A 178 8.48 11.61 -11.96
N GLY A 179 9.18 12.71 -12.28
CA GLY A 179 9.04 14.00 -11.62
C GLY A 179 10.13 14.36 -10.59
N LYS A 180 11.01 13.43 -10.24
CA LYS A 180 12.14 13.69 -9.34
C LYS A 180 13.25 14.50 -10.03
N ARG A 181 13.83 15.48 -9.31
CA ARG A 181 15.02 16.20 -9.75
C ARG A 181 16.31 15.43 -9.46
N HIS A 182 16.30 14.60 -8.41
CA HIS A 182 17.43 13.77 -8.01
C HIS A 182 16.94 12.37 -7.61
N ALA A 183 17.71 11.33 -7.90
CA ALA A 183 17.33 9.93 -7.63
C ALA A 183 17.03 9.65 -6.15
N ALA A 184 17.73 10.33 -5.24
CA ALA A 184 17.55 10.17 -3.81
C ALA A 184 16.32 10.95 -3.24
N ASP A 185 15.67 11.81 -4.04
CA ASP A 185 14.48 12.53 -3.58
C ASP A 185 13.32 11.56 -3.36
N PHE A 186 12.49 11.82 -2.38
CA PHE A 186 11.36 10.96 -2.03
C PHE A 186 10.07 11.75 -1.90
N ALA A 187 8.93 11.07 -2.11
CA ALA A 187 7.64 11.71 -2.09
C ALA A 187 7.19 12.04 -0.66
N LEU A 188 6.83 13.32 -0.42
CA LEU A 188 6.14 13.77 0.79
C LEU A 188 4.62 13.70 0.62
N TRP A 189 4.13 13.97 -0.58
CA TRP A 189 2.71 13.91 -0.92
C TRP A 189 2.53 13.34 -2.33
N LYS A 190 1.61 12.41 -2.47
CA LYS A 190 1.26 11.84 -3.76
C LYS A 190 -0.18 12.19 -4.12
N ARG A 191 -0.42 12.57 -5.37
CA ARG A 191 -1.77 12.73 -5.88
C ARG A 191 -2.49 11.38 -5.84
N ALA A 192 -3.74 11.37 -5.43
CA ALA A 192 -4.61 10.21 -5.55
C ALA A 192 -4.78 9.84 -7.04
N LYS A 193 -4.83 8.53 -7.31
CA LYS A 193 -5.09 8.00 -8.65
C LYS A 193 -6.52 8.27 -9.08
#